data_364ae3f0f8ce1cc24c857aa6acd9bf1d
#
_entry.id   364ae3f0f8ce1cc24c857aa6acd9bf1d
#
_cell.length_a   1.000
_cell.length_b   1.000
_cell.length_c   1.000
_cell.angle_alpha   90.00
_cell.angle_beta   90.00
_cell.angle_gamma   90.00
#
_symmetry.space_group_name_H-M   'P 1'
#
loop_
_entity.id
_entity.type
_entity.pdbx_description
1 polymer ?
#
loop_
_entity_poly.entity_id
_entity_poly.type
_entity_poly.pdbx_seq_one_letter_code
_entity_poly.pdbx_strand_id
1 'polypeptide(L)'
;MKKAFFINGGAGRVLCSIPALEYYKENIDSDVVIVSEAWHELFLSSSLRSNVWPAGSKDLFQTVLKDREIISPEPYRLNAYFNQRVNLIQAFDMLINDVDENVAIKEINLDLGKADQIYGYNLINQVKMQMKKDKAIVFQPFGSGVKIDGNFVFDESGRSFELSDVFRIVDELAKDYAVILMTNLKIPTDRQMGAAIPDNASLLQWMGIVNAADYFLGCDSMGQHYAHALGKPATVVIGSTFPENISYPGNKDFTIIDSGKENRVYVPYRVTSDPASERHNEDNMILSDENYKKIMKSIKDKLGKPISKNSFPLANKPKVIGEK
;
A
#
# COMPACT_ATOMS: atom_id res chain seq x y z
N MET A 1 9.33 -12.66 31.06
CA MET A 1 7.92 -12.21 31.13
C MET A 1 7.32 -12.37 29.75
N LYS A 2 6.07 -12.82 29.61
CA LYS A 2 5.39 -12.88 28.31
C LYS A 2 5.17 -11.48 27.78
N LYS A 3 5.27 -11.27 26.46
CA LYS A 3 5.16 -9.96 25.83
C LYS A 3 3.80 -9.75 25.17
N ALA A 4 3.38 -8.49 25.11
CA ALA A 4 2.27 -8.02 24.30
C ALA A 4 2.74 -6.85 23.44
N PHE A 5 2.59 -6.95 22.12
CA PHE A 5 2.98 -5.91 21.18
C PHE A 5 1.79 -5.07 20.74
N PHE A 6 1.87 -3.76 20.95
CA PHE A 6 0.90 -2.79 20.46
C PHE A 6 1.34 -2.28 19.10
N ILE A 7 0.54 -2.56 18.07
CA ILE A 7 0.83 -2.14 16.69
C ILE A 7 -0.18 -1.07 16.29
N ASN A 8 0.34 0.13 16.00
CA ASN A 8 -0.43 1.31 15.63
C ASN A 8 -0.09 1.81 14.22
N GLY A 9 -0.76 2.86 13.78
CA GLY A 9 -0.47 3.59 12.55
C GLY A 9 -1.24 3.09 11.34
N GLY A 10 -0.74 3.43 10.15
CA GLY A 10 -1.41 3.10 8.87
C GLY A 10 -1.27 1.63 8.46
N ALA A 11 -2.13 1.20 7.55
CA ALA A 11 -2.20 -0.19 7.09
C ALA A 11 -0.86 -0.74 6.56
N GLY A 12 -0.06 0.08 5.84
CA GLY A 12 1.27 -0.33 5.38
C GLY A 12 2.23 -0.63 6.53
N ARG A 13 2.17 0.16 7.61
CA ARG A 13 2.96 -0.09 8.82
C ARG A 13 2.56 -1.40 9.50
N VAL A 14 1.26 -1.67 9.59
CA VAL A 14 0.76 -2.93 10.15
C VAL A 14 1.26 -4.12 9.32
N LEU A 15 1.14 -4.05 8.00
CA LEU A 15 1.67 -5.09 7.10
C LEU A 15 3.17 -5.35 7.31
N CYS A 16 3.97 -4.30 7.41
CA CYS A 16 5.42 -4.42 7.61
C CYS A 16 5.80 -5.00 8.99
N SER A 17 4.91 -4.99 9.98
CA SER A 17 5.15 -5.61 11.29
C SER A 17 4.92 -7.12 11.30
N ILE A 18 4.11 -7.65 10.37
CA ILE A 18 3.70 -9.07 10.34
C ILE A 18 4.88 -10.02 10.35
N PRO A 19 5.89 -9.88 9.46
CA PRO A 19 7.01 -10.83 9.41
C PRO A 19 7.79 -10.97 10.73
N ALA A 20 8.01 -9.86 11.40
CA ALA A 20 8.71 -9.85 12.69
C ALA A 20 7.90 -10.55 13.79
N LEU A 21 6.59 -10.31 13.82
CA LEU A 21 5.68 -10.92 14.79
C LEU A 21 5.48 -12.42 14.53
N GLU A 22 5.44 -12.83 13.25
CA GLU A 22 5.39 -14.26 12.90
C GLU A 22 6.65 -14.97 13.37
N TYR A 23 7.83 -14.39 13.11
CA TYR A 23 9.07 -14.95 13.60
C TYR A 23 9.11 -15.03 15.13
N TYR A 24 8.64 -14.00 15.84
CA TYR A 24 8.56 -13.98 17.30
C TYR A 24 7.67 -15.13 17.81
N LYS A 25 6.48 -15.28 17.23
CA LYS A 25 5.55 -16.36 17.57
C LYS A 25 6.14 -17.75 17.34
N GLU A 26 6.85 -17.95 16.24
CA GLU A 26 7.38 -19.27 15.86
C GLU A 26 8.62 -19.66 16.66
N ASN A 27 9.46 -18.70 17.02
CA ASN A 27 10.81 -18.98 17.53
C ASN A 27 11.03 -18.56 18.99
N ILE A 28 10.19 -17.65 19.53
CA ILE A 28 10.42 -17.07 20.86
C ILE A 28 9.27 -17.36 21.81
N ASP A 29 8.03 -16.97 21.45
CA ASP A 29 6.85 -17.19 22.31
C ASP A 29 5.58 -17.36 21.48
N SER A 30 5.09 -18.60 21.38
CA SER A 30 3.86 -18.93 20.65
C SER A 30 2.59 -18.31 21.25
N ASP A 31 2.64 -17.89 22.51
CA ASP A 31 1.55 -17.22 23.25
C ASP A 31 1.66 -15.68 23.20
N VAL A 32 2.43 -15.14 22.25
CA VAL A 32 2.51 -13.70 22.05
C VAL A 32 1.13 -13.09 21.84
N VAL A 33 0.88 -11.94 22.42
CA VAL A 33 -0.33 -11.14 22.22
C VAL A 33 0.00 -9.93 21.36
N ILE A 34 -0.84 -9.69 20.37
CA ILE A 34 -0.74 -8.53 19.48
C ILE A 34 -2.01 -7.70 19.67
N VAL A 35 -1.86 -6.46 20.07
CA VAL A 35 -2.95 -5.50 20.15
C VAL A 35 -2.86 -4.55 18.97
N SER A 36 -3.88 -4.57 18.11
CA SER A 36 -3.94 -3.69 16.96
C SER A 36 -4.89 -2.52 17.23
N GLU A 37 -4.38 -1.30 17.12
CA GLU A 37 -5.19 -0.09 17.27
C GLU A 37 -6.09 0.16 16.05
N ALA A 38 -5.64 -0.26 14.87
CA ALA A 38 -6.40 -0.19 13.62
C ALA A 38 -5.94 -1.30 12.67
N TRP A 39 -6.75 -1.61 11.67
CA TRP A 39 -6.40 -2.53 10.58
C TRP A 39 -6.13 -3.97 11.06
N HIS A 40 -6.76 -4.40 12.15
CA HIS A 40 -6.57 -5.73 12.72
C HIS A 40 -6.91 -6.85 11.73
N GLU A 41 -7.80 -6.60 10.76
CA GLU A 41 -8.16 -7.54 9.70
C GLU A 41 -6.98 -7.96 8.82
N LEU A 42 -5.90 -7.17 8.75
CA LEU A 42 -4.70 -7.53 8.01
C LEU A 42 -3.98 -8.74 8.61
N PHE A 43 -4.03 -8.88 9.92
CA PHE A 43 -3.48 -10.04 10.60
C PHE A 43 -4.29 -11.32 10.35
N LEU A 44 -5.57 -11.20 9.94
CA LEU A 44 -6.42 -12.36 9.63
C LEU A 44 -5.91 -13.14 8.41
N SER A 45 -5.13 -12.49 7.54
CA SER A 45 -4.47 -13.08 6.38
C SER A 45 -3.06 -13.59 6.68
N SER A 46 -2.71 -13.81 7.96
CA SER A 46 -1.39 -14.28 8.39
C SER A 46 -1.51 -15.41 9.42
N SER A 47 -0.40 -16.01 9.81
CA SER A 47 -0.34 -17.02 10.87
C SER A 47 -0.71 -16.45 12.26
N LEU A 48 -0.78 -15.12 12.39
CA LEU A 48 -1.04 -14.40 13.64
C LEU A 48 -2.51 -14.27 14.02
N ARG A 49 -3.44 -14.70 13.18
CA ARG A 49 -4.90 -14.49 13.35
C ARG A 49 -5.47 -14.87 14.73
N SER A 50 -4.87 -15.86 15.39
CA SER A 50 -5.29 -16.31 16.73
C SER A 50 -4.65 -15.51 17.87
N ASN A 51 -3.69 -14.64 17.57
CA ASN A 51 -2.90 -13.89 18.54
C ASN A 51 -3.25 -12.40 18.58
N VAL A 52 -4.19 -11.95 17.75
CA VAL A 52 -4.51 -10.53 17.56
C VAL A 52 -5.80 -10.13 18.25
N TRP A 53 -5.75 -9.01 18.92
CA TRP A 53 -6.84 -8.40 19.66
C TRP A 53 -7.00 -6.93 19.24
N PRO A 54 -8.20 -6.48 18.83
CA PRO A 54 -8.47 -5.05 18.68
C PRO A 54 -8.27 -4.31 20.00
N ALA A 55 -7.68 -3.13 19.97
CA ALA A 55 -7.44 -2.32 21.19
C ALA A 55 -8.70 -1.98 21.98
N GLY A 56 -9.87 -1.91 21.32
CA GLY A 56 -11.18 -1.70 21.95
C GLY A 56 -11.84 -2.96 22.51
N SER A 57 -11.16 -4.12 22.55
CA SER A 57 -11.74 -5.36 23.08
C SER A 57 -12.10 -5.21 24.56
N LYS A 58 -13.30 -5.71 24.92
CA LYS A 58 -13.79 -5.65 26.29
C LYS A 58 -12.85 -6.44 27.22
N ASP A 59 -12.59 -5.87 28.40
CA ASP A 59 -11.76 -6.45 29.45
C ASP A 59 -10.34 -6.87 29.00
N LEU A 60 -9.81 -6.24 27.94
CA LEU A 60 -8.53 -6.58 27.33
C LEU A 60 -7.38 -6.61 28.36
N PHE A 61 -7.30 -5.59 29.21
CA PHE A 61 -6.23 -5.50 30.23
C PHE A 61 -6.34 -6.57 31.30
N GLN A 62 -7.55 -6.88 31.77
CA GLN A 62 -7.79 -7.83 32.84
C GLN A 62 -7.62 -9.28 32.40
N THR A 63 -7.97 -9.59 31.15
CA THR A 63 -8.05 -10.99 30.68
C THR A 63 -6.86 -11.38 29.82
N VAL A 64 -6.30 -10.44 29.05
CA VAL A 64 -5.29 -10.74 28.04
C VAL A 64 -3.92 -10.14 28.37
N LEU A 65 -3.89 -8.88 28.85
CA LEU A 65 -2.64 -8.15 29.04
C LEU A 65 -2.07 -8.25 30.45
N LYS A 66 -2.88 -8.73 31.41
CA LYS A 66 -2.43 -8.91 32.77
C LYS A 66 -1.17 -9.78 32.81
N ASP A 67 -0.20 -9.34 33.60
CA ASP A 67 1.09 -10.01 33.79
C ASP A 67 1.98 -10.13 32.53
N ARG A 68 1.70 -9.31 31.51
CA ARG A 68 2.54 -9.19 30.30
C ARG A 68 3.33 -7.88 30.29
N GLU A 69 4.50 -7.94 29.70
CA GLU A 69 5.27 -6.76 29.34
C GLU A 69 4.66 -6.14 28.08
N ILE A 70 4.24 -4.87 28.18
CA ILE A 70 3.64 -4.15 27.05
C ILE A 70 4.75 -3.42 26.29
N ILE A 71 4.86 -3.70 24.99
CA ILE A 71 5.84 -3.11 24.09
C ILE A 71 5.12 -2.45 22.93
N SER A 72 5.42 -1.19 22.66
CA SER A 72 4.97 -0.46 21.48
C SER A 72 6.18 -0.18 20.58
N PRO A 73 6.48 -1.03 19.57
CA PRO A 73 7.62 -0.83 18.70
C PRO A 73 7.41 0.42 17.84
N GLU A 74 8.40 1.34 17.86
CA GLU A 74 8.37 2.59 17.10
C GLU A 74 9.54 2.66 16.12
N PRO A 75 9.39 2.09 14.90
CA PRO A 75 10.47 2.02 13.91
C PRO A 75 11.02 3.38 13.50
N TYR A 76 10.19 4.41 13.49
CA TYR A 76 10.62 5.76 13.08
C TYR A 76 11.61 6.42 14.05
N ARG A 77 11.74 5.88 15.28
CA ARG A 77 12.73 6.32 16.29
C ARG A 77 13.98 5.45 16.30
N LEU A 78 14.00 4.38 15.52
CA LEU A 78 15.17 3.52 15.40
C LEU A 78 16.27 4.21 14.61
N ASN A 79 17.49 4.29 15.17
CA ASN A 79 18.61 4.98 14.55
C ASN A 79 18.95 4.44 13.16
N ALA A 80 18.90 3.11 12.98
CA ALA A 80 19.15 2.49 11.68
C ALA A 80 18.11 2.91 10.62
N TYR A 81 16.82 2.99 10.99
CA TYR A 81 15.76 3.46 10.11
C TYR A 81 15.91 4.97 9.81
N PHE A 82 16.14 5.77 10.85
CA PHE A 82 16.33 7.21 10.72
C PHE A 82 17.47 7.57 9.76
N ASN A 83 18.55 6.78 9.78
CA ASN A 83 19.70 6.94 8.88
C ASN A 83 19.57 6.15 7.57
N GLN A 84 18.39 5.68 7.20
CA GLN A 84 18.09 5.02 5.92
C GLN A 84 18.91 3.74 5.66
N ARG A 85 19.36 3.05 6.72
CA ARG A 85 20.12 1.80 6.62
C ARG A 85 19.24 0.56 6.55
N VAL A 86 18.01 0.67 7.05
CA VAL A 86 17.03 -0.43 7.08
C VAL A 86 15.68 0.05 6.60
N ASN A 87 14.90 -0.87 6.02
CA ASN A 87 13.52 -0.59 5.68
C ASN A 87 12.58 -0.84 6.88
N LEU A 88 11.29 -0.58 6.68
CA LEU A 88 10.29 -0.66 7.73
C LEU A 88 10.13 -2.08 8.29
N ILE A 89 10.26 -3.13 7.45
CA ILE A 89 10.18 -4.53 7.88
C ILE A 89 11.35 -4.88 8.79
N GLN A 90 12.58 -4.52 8.37
CA GLN A 90 13.79 -4.74 9.16
C GLN A 90 13.74 -3.95 10.48
N ALA A 91 13.24 -2.71 10.44
CA ALA A 91 13.11 -1.89 11.64
C ALA A 91 12.16 -2.51 12.67
N PHE A 92 11.06 -3.11 12.24
CA PHE A 92 10.20 -3.89 13.12
C PHE A 92 10.91 -5.14 13.65
N ASP A 93 11.65 -5.82 12.80
CA ASP A 93 12.40 -7.03 13.22
C ASP A 93 13.43 -6.71 14.30
N MET A 94 14.20 -5.63 14.14
CA MET A 94 15.15 -5.15 15.15
C MET A 94 14.48 -4.85 16.49
N LEU A 95 13.29 -4.22 16.47
CA LEU A 95 12.58 -3.81 17.69
C LEU A 95 11.81 -4.94 18.37
N ILE A 96 11.34 -5.93 17.63
CA ILE A 96 10.51 -7.02 18.14
C ILE A 96 11.36 -8.21 18.52
N ASN A 97 12.35 -8.55 17.70
CA ASN A 97 13.17 -9.75 17.82
C ASN A 97 14.60 -9.49 18.33
N ASP A 98 14.95 -8.23 18.58
CA ASP A 98 16.28 -7.81 19.07
C ASP A 98 17.42 -8.32 18.17
N VAL A 99 17.25 -8.12 16.86
CA VAL A 99 18.23 -8.53 15.84
C VAL A 99 19.05 -7.34 15.32
N ASP A 100 20.19 -7.64 14.71
CA ASP A 100 21.07 -6.65 14.09
C ASP A 100 20.48 -6.08 12.78
N GLU A 101 20.89 -4.85 12.42
CA GLU A 101 20.49 -4.19 11.18
C GLU A 101 20.94 -4.94 9.90
N ASN A 102 21.94 -5.80 10.00
CA ASN A 102 22.46 -6.59 8.88
C ASN A 102 21.70 -7.92 8.64
N VAL A 103 20.67 -8.21 9.40
CA VAL A 103 19.85 -9.40 9.18
C VAL A 103 19.07 -9.27 7.88
N ALA A 104 18.96 -10.37 7.14
CA ALA A 104 18.20 -10.40 5.89
C ALA A 104 16.73 -9.96 6.10
N ILE A 105 16.19 -9.26 5.11
CA ILE A 105 14.78 -8.84 5.11
C ILE A 105 13.90 -10.07 5.12
N LYS A 106 12.93 -10.11 6.04
CA LYS A 106 11.86 -11.11 6.06
C LYS A 106 10.76 -10.71 5.08
N GLU A 107 10.18 -11.69 4.41
CA GLU A 107 9.09 -11.46 3.46
C GLU A 107 7.75 -11.36 4.18
N ILE A 108 6.85 -10.52 3.65
CA ILE A 108 5.45 -10.49 4.07
C ILE A 108 4.74 -11.68 3.44
N ASN A 109 4.31 -12.64 4.24
CA ASN A 109 3.53 -13.79 3.79
C ASN A 109 2.05 -13.54 4.11
N LEU A 110 1.21 -13.57 3.08
CA LEU A 110 -0.23 -13.34 3.22
C LEU A 110 -0.99 -14.52 2.63
N ASP A 111 -1.88 -15.09 3.43
CA ASP A 111 -2.84 -16.11 3.01
C ASP A 111 -4.20 -15.43 2.75
N LEU A 112 -4.40 -15.02 1.52
CA LEU A 112 -5.63 -14.37 1.11
C LEU A 112 -6.79 -15.36 1.08
N GLY A 113 -7.86 -15.05 1.80
CA GLY A 113 -9.08 -15.87 1.84
C GLY A 113 -9.69 -16.11 0.44
N LYS A 114 -10.28 -17.29 0.23
CA LYS A 114 -10.90 -17.64 -1.07
C LYS A 114 -11.96 -16.64 -1.51
N ALA A 115 -12.75 -16.10 -0.58
CA ALA A 115 -13.80 -15.13 -0.88
C ALA A 115 -13.19 -13.83 -1.49
N ASP A 116 -12.10 -13.33 -0.91
CA ASP A 116 -11.44 -12.12 -1.38
C ASP A 116 -10.72 -12.35 -2.71
N GLN A 117 -10.12 -13.54 -2.89
CA GLN A 117 -9.54 -13.94 -4.18
C GLN A 117 -10.61 -13.99 -5.28
N ILE A 118 -11.78 -14.60 -5.01
CA ILE A 118 -12.89 -14.68 -5.97
C ILE A 118 -13.44 -13.29 -6.28
N TYR A 119 -13.61 -12.44 -5.25
CA TYR A 119 -14.05 -11.06 -5.43
C TYR A 119 -13.11 -10.30 -6.39
N GLY A 120 -11.80 -10.33 -6.12
CA GLY A 120 -10.81 -9.66 -6.96
C GLY A 120 -10.79 -10.20 -8.39
N TYR A 121 -10.82 -11.52 -8.55
CA TYR A 121 -10.86 -12.17 -9.86
C TYR A 121 -12.09 -11.76 -10.68
N ASN A 122 -13.27 -11.80 -10.07
CA ASN A 122 -14.51 -11.44 -10.74
C ASN A 122 -14.52 -9.95 -11.14
N LEU A 123 -14.09 -9.05 -10.24
CA LEU A 123 -14.01 -7.63 -10.53
C LEU A 123 -13.05 -7.35 -11.69
N ILE A 124 -11.84 -7.89 -11.65
CA ILE A 124 -10.84 -7.69 -12.71
C ILE A 124 -11.36 -8.18 -14.05
N ASN A 125 -11.96 -9.36 -14.09
CA ASN A 125 -12.53 -9.88 -15.34
C ASN A 125 -13.69 -9.02 -15.86
N GLN A 126 -14.59 -8.59 -14.97
CA GLN A 126 -15.68 -7.69 -15.32
C GLN A 126 -15.16 -6.39 -15.94
N VAL A 127 -14.17 -5.75 -15.31
CA VAL A 127 -13.56 -4.51 -15.80
C VAL A 127 -12.86 -4.72 -17.14
N LYS A 128 -12.06 -5.80 -17.28
CA LYS A 128 -11.43 -6.16 -18.56
C LYS A 128 -12.47 -6.32 -19.69
N MET A 129 -13.56 -7.01 -19.42
CA MET A 129 -14.65 -7.21 -20.39
C MET A 129 -15.32 -5.89 -20.76
N GLN A 130 -15.69 -5.07 -19.77
CA GLN A 130 -16.36 -3.78 -19.97
C GLN A 130 -15.48 -2.81 -20.77
N MET A 131 -14.20 -2.74 -20.46
CA MET A 131 -13.24 -1.85 -21.12
C MET A 131 -12.65 -2.46 -22.39
N LYS A 132 -12.93 -3.74 -22.69
CA LYS A 132 -12.38 -4.49 -23.83
C LYS A 132 -10.84 -4.49 -23.82
N LYS A 133 -10.25 -4.84 -22.68
CA LYS A 133 -8.80 -4.89 -22.45
C LYS A 133 -8.40 -6.26 -21.92
N ASP A 134 -7.23 -6.74 -22.32
CA ASP A 134 -6.67 -8.03 -21.89
C ASP A 134 -5.82 -7.94 -20.63
N LYS A 135 -5.32 -6.75 -20.31
CA LYS A 135 -4.50 -6.48 -19.13
C LYS A 135 -5.16 -5.45 -18.22
N ALA A 136 -4.99 -5.65 -16.91
CA ALA A 136 -5.53 -4.76 -15.89
C ALA A 136 -4.43 -4.19 -14.99
N ILE A 137 -4.52 -2.90 -14.70
CA ILE A 137 -3.63 -2.17 -13.81
C ILE A 137 -4.44 -1.65 -12.63
N VAL A 138 -3.99 -1.94 -11.40
CA VAL A 138 -4.47 -1.24 -10.21
C VAL A 138 -3.60 -0.01 -10.00
N PHE A 139 -4.21 1.15 -9.94
CA PHE A 139 -3.53 2.42 -9.67
C PHE A 139 -3.99 2.99 -8.33
N GLN A 140 -3.08 3.08 -7.36
CA GLN A 140 -3.28 3.75 -6.07
C GLN A 140 -2.59 5.12 -6.09
N PRO A 141 -3.28 6.22 -6.44
CA PRO A 141 -2.66 7.53 -6.53
C PRO A 141 -2.52 8.24 -5.18
N PHE A 142 -3.30 7.82 -4.16
CA PHE A 142 -3.42 8.57 -2.92
C PHE A 142 -2.97 7.76 -1.71
N GLY A 143 -2.21 8.42 -0.83
CA GLY A 143 -1.89 7.94 0.51
C GLY A 143 -3.03 8.23 1.51
N SER A 144 -2.85 7.76 2.75
CA SER A 144 -3.85 7.94 3.82
C SER A 144 -3.97 9.39 4.33
N GLY A 145 -3.04 10.27 3.96
CA GLY A 145 -3.04 11.68 4.35
C GLY A 145 -3.86 12.58 3.44
N VAL A 146 -4.40 12.04 2.36
CA VAL A 146 -5.15 12.81 1.37
C VAL A 146 -6.46 13.36 1.95
N LYS A 147 -6.77 14.61 1.61
CA LYS A 147 -7.98 15.33 2.00
C LYS A 147 -8.60 15.99 0.78
N ILE A 148 -9.91 16.22 0.84
CA ILE A 148 -10.66 17.00 -0.15
C ILE A 148 -11.21 18.24 0.53
N ASP A 149 -10.96 19.40 -0.07
CA ASP A 149 -11.57 20.66 0.31
C ASP A 149 -12.17 21.33 -0.95
N GLY A 150 -13.48 21.31 -1.03
CA GLY A 150 -14.20 21.72 -2.24
C GLY A 150 -13.78 20.93 -3.46
N ASN A 151 -13.15 21.60 -4.42
CA ASN A 151 -12.63 20.99 -5.65
C ASN A 151 -11.13 20.63 -5.58
N PHE A 152 -10.49 20.86 -4.43
CA PHE A 152 -9.08 20.60 -4.25
C PHE A 152 -8.86 19.26 -3.56
N VAL A 153 -7.88 18.51 -4.08
CA VAL A 153 -7.37 17.29 -3.46
C VAL A 153 -5.93 17.58 -3.06
N PHE A 154 -5.62 17.41 -1.79
CA PHE A 154 -4.27 17.65 -1.27
C PHE A 154 -3.89 16.60 -0.23
N ASP A 155 -2.59 16.40 -0.04
CA ASP A 155 -2.05 15.45 0.93
C ASP A 155 -0.95 16.14 1.77
N GLU A 156 -1.25 16.37 3.04
CA GLU A 156 -0.30 16.97 3.99
C GLU A 156 0.97 16.12 4.17
N SER A 157 0.91 14.85 3.84
CA SER A 157 2.09 13.95 3.92
C SER A 157 3.01 14.04 2.69
N GLY A 158 2.60 14.72 1.62
CA GLY A 158 3.37 14.84 0.37
C GLY A 158 3.64 13.50 -0.33
N ARG A 159 2.74 12.51 -0.21
CA ARG A 159 2.89 11.18 -0.80
C ARG A 159 1.93 10.90 -1.96
N SER A 160 0.85 11.65 -2.06
CA SER A 160 -0.17 11.47 -3.08
C SER A 160 0.19 12.16 -4.39
N PHE A 161 -0.21 11.57 -5.51
CA PHE A 161 -0.11 12.23 -6.81
C PHE A 161 -1.00 13.46 -6.87
N GLU A 162 -0.58 14.47 -7.62
CA GLU A 162 -1.44 15.57 -8.01
C GLU A 162 -2.59 15.08 -8.89
N LEU A 163 -3.77 15.67 -8.71
CA LEU A 163 -4.98 15.23 -9.43
C LEU A 163 -4.82 15.34 -10.96
N SER A 164 -4.12 16.37 -11.44
CA SER A 164 -3.78 16.53 -12.86
C SER A 164 -2.95 15.38 -13.40
N ASP A 165 -1.98 14.90 -12.63
CA ASP A 165 -1.15 13.76 -13.00
C ASP A 165 -1.94 12.45 -12.94
N VAL A 166 -2.88 12.31 -11.99
CA VAL A 166 -3.79 11.15 -11.95
C VAL A 166 -4.59 11.06 -13.24
N PHE A 167 -5.20 12.17 -13.68
CA PHE A 167 -5.95 12.21 -14.95
C PHE A 167 -5.04 11.89 -16.16
N ARG A 168 -3.88 12.52 -16.23
CA ARG A 168 -2.92 12.31 -17.31
C ARG A 168 -2.50 10.84 -17.42
N ILE A 169 -2.22 10.19 -16.28
CA ILE A 169 -1.83 8.78 -16.22
C ILE A 169 -3.00 7.88 -16.63
N VAL A 170 -4.19 8.10 -16.08
CA VAL A 170 -5.37 7.29 -16.40
C VAL A 170 -5.72 7.38 -17.88
N ASP A 171 -5.72 8.59 -18.45
CA ASP A 171 -6.02 8.79 -19.87
C ASP A 171 -5.06 8.05 -20.80
N GLU A 172 -3.78 8.04 -20.46
CA GLU A 172 -2.80 7.33 -21.28
C GLU A 172 -2.94 5.81 -21.10
N LEU A 173 -3.03 5.33 -19.87
CA LEU A 173 -3.13 3.89 -19.58
C LEU A 173 -4.43 3.28 -20.09
N ALA A 174 -5.55 3.99 -20.02
CA ALA A 174 -6.85 3.51 -20.48
C ALA A 174 -6.92 3.27 -21.99
N LYS A 175 -5.98 3.83 -22.76
CA LYS A 175 -5.87 3.51 -24.20
C LYS A 175 -5.55 2.04 -24.43
N ASP A 176 -4.73 1.44 -23.56
CA ASP A 176 -4.16 0.11 -23.75
C ASP A 176 -4.62 -0.90 -22.68
N TYR A 177 -4.95 -0.46 -21.47
CA TYR A 177 -5.19 -1.32 -20.31
C TYR A 177 -6.54 -1.02 -19.64
N ALA A 178 -7.08 -1.99 -18.91
CA ALA A 178 -8.17 -1.78 -17.98
C ALA A 178 -7.58 -1.16 -16.70
N VAL A 179 -7.99 0.05 -16.34
CA VAL A 179 -7.48 0.77 -15.16
C VAL A 179 -8.49 0.67 -14.03
N ILE A 180 -8.02 0.23 -12.87
CA ILE A 180 -8.80 0.22 -11.62
C ILE A 180 -8.16 1.22 -10.66
N LEU A 181 -8.88 2.25 -10.29
CA LEU A 181 -8.41 3.28 -9.37
C LEU A 181 -8.66 2.83 -7.93
N MET A 182 -7.59 2.62 -7.18
CA MET A 182 -7.65 2.21 -5.77
C MET A 182 -7.78 3.46 -4.89
N THR A 183 -9.02 3.87 -4.65
CA THR A 183 -9.37 5.01 -3.80
C THR A 183 -10.77 4.84 -3.22
N ASN A 184 -10.98 5.37 -2.02
CA ASN A 184 -12.30 5.53 -1.42
C ASN A 184 -12.78 7.00 -1.47
N LEU A 185 -12.00 7.87 -2.12
CA LEU A 185 -12.34 9.28 -2.25
C LEU A 185 -13.30 9.47 -3.42
N LYS A 186 -14.32 10.29 -3.19
CA LYS A 186 -15.13 10.84 -4.27
C LYS A 186 -14.33 11.97 -4.92
N ILE A 187 -13.63 11.64 -6.01
CA ILE A 187 -12.80 12.62 -6.72
C ILE A 187 -13.70 13.76 -7.24
N PRO A 188 -13.38 15.02 -6.91
CA PRO A 188 -14.18 16.17 -7.34
C PRO A 188 -13.93 16.47 -8.82
N THR A 189 -14.69 15.81 -9.69
CA THR A 189 -14.59 16.00 -11.14
C THR A 189 -15.92 15.69 -11.83
N ASP A 190 -16.31 16.51 -12.80
CA ASP A 190 -17.42 16.22 -13.71
C ASP A 190 -16.97 15.40 -14.93
N ARG A 191 -15.67 15.13 -15.02
CA ARG A 191 -15.07 14.38 -16.11
C ARG A 191 -15.26 12.89 -15.89
N GLN A 192 -15.75 12.19 -16.92
CA GLN A 192 -15.73 10.74 -16.94
C GLN A 192 -14.29 10.24 -17.05
N MET A 193 -13.83 9.51 -16.05
CA MET A 193 -12.51 8.88 -16.05
C MET A 193 -12.53 7.54 -16.79
N GLY A 194 -11.48 7.25 -17.51
CA GLY A 194 -11.26 5.94 -18.16
C GLY A 194 -10.86 4.82 -17.20
N ALA A 195 -11.27 4.91 -15.93
CA ALA A 195 -10.93 3.94 -14.88
C ALA A 195 -12.19 3.47 -14.15
N ALA A 196 -12.17 2.23 -13.66
CA ALA A 196 -13.17 1.72 -12.72
C ALA A 196 -12.77 2.07 -11.30
N ILE A 197 -13.76 2.47 -10.48
CA ILE A 197 -13.58 2.72 -9.05
C ILE A 197 -14.52 1.76 -8.32
N PRO A 198 -14.03 0.70 -7.68
CA PRO A 198 -14.87 -0.21 -6.91
C PRO A 198 -15.44 0.48 -5.69
N ASP A 199 -16.77 0.37 -5.50
CA ASP A 199 -17.43 0.93 -4.33
C ASP A 199 -17.18 0.06 -3.09
N ASN A 200 -16.82 0.70 -1.98
CA ASN A 200 -16.77 0.12 -0.64
C ASN A 200 -15.97 -1.20 -0.50
N ALA A 201 -14.96 -1.40 -1.33
CA ALA A 201 -14.09 -2.57 -1.19
C ALA A 201 -13.36 -2.55 0.17
N SER A 202 -13.43 -3.65 0.91
CA SER A 202 -12.66 -3.83 2.14
C SER A 202 -11.16 -3.93 1.84
N LEU A 203 -10.31 -3.83 2.88
CA LEU A 203 -8.86 -4.00 2.70
C LEU A 203 -8.51 -5.37 2.11
N LEU A 204 -9.15 -6.44 2.58
CA LEU A 204 -8.88 -7.79 2.06
C LEU A 204 -9.39 -7.95 0.62
N GLN A 205 -10.52 -7.32 0.27
CA GLN A 205 -11.00 -7.27 -1.11
C GLN A 205 -10.03 -6.51 -2.01
N TRP A 206 -9.45 -5.38 -1.53
CA TRP A 206 -8.39 -4.69 -2.27
C TRP A 206 -7.17 -5.57 -2.49
N MET A 207 -6.77 -6.39 -1.51
CA MET A 207 -5.73 -7.41 -1.71
C MET A 207 -6.11 -8.38 -2.83
N GLY A 208 -7.35 -8.85 -2.85
CA GLY A 208 -7.88 -9.72 -3.91
C GLY A 208 -7.81 -9.06 -5.29
N ILE A 209 -8.16 -7.78 -5.38
CA ILE A 209 -8.10 -7.00 -6.62
C ILE A 209 -6.63 -6.86 -7.09
N VAL A 210 -5.72 -6.46 -6.20
CA VAL A 210 -4.28 -6.37 -6.52
C VAL A 210 -3.73 -7.74 -6.94
N ASN A 211 -4.13 -8.82 -6.23
CA ASN A 211 -3.71 -10.17 -6.58
C ASN A 211 -4.17 -10.60 -7.98
N ALA A 212 -5.37 -10.24 -8.39
CA ALA A 212 -5.93 -10.59 -9.70
C ALA A 212 -5.46 -9.70 -10.84
N ALA A 213 -4.95 -8.50 -10.54
CA ALA A 213 -4.45 -7.56 -11.55
C ALA A 213 -3.12 -8.02 -12.17
N ASP A 214 -2.81 -7.51 -13.34
CA ASP A 214 -1.54 -7.81 -14.03
C ASP A 214 -0.39 -6.90 -13.56
N TYR A 215 -0.71 -5.70 -13.04
CA TYR A 215 0.27 -4.70 -12.62
C TYR A 215 -0.26 -3.80 -11.52
N PHE A 216 0.65 -3.28 -10.69
CA PHE A 216 0.37 -2.25 -9.71
C PHE A 216 1.13 -0.96 -10.01
N LEU A 217 0.45 0.17 -9.98
CA LEU A 217 1.02 1.51 -9.98
C LEU A 217 0.57 2.22 -8.72
N GLY A 218 1.46 2.92 -8.02
CA GLY A 218 1.02 3.67 -6.85
C GLY A 218 2.06 4.59 -6.26
N CYS A 219 1.64 5.26 -5.19
CA CYS A 219 2.49 6.06 -4.33
C CYS A 219 2.99 5.24 -3.12
N ASP A 220 3.76 5.89 -2.24
CA ASP A 220 4.13 5.32 -0.93
C ASP A 220 2.89 5.15 -0.06
N SER A 221 2.26 3.99 -0.18
CA SER A 221 1.08 3.59 0.59
C SER A 221 0.97 2.07 0.69
N MET A 222 -0.09 1.60 1.35
CA MET A 222 -0.37 0.19 1.61
C MET A 222 -0.29 -0.69 0.36
N GLY A 223 -0.75 -0.20 -0.80
CA GLY A 223 -0.83 -1.00 -2.03
C GLY A 223 0.53 -1.50 -2.53
N GLN A 224 1.62 -0.74 -2.32
CA GLN A 224 2.95 -1.22 -2.68
C GLN A 224 3.38 -2.44 -1.84
N HIS A 225 3.01 -2.46 -0.55
CA HIS A 225 3.30 -3.57 0.33
C HIS A 225 2.46 -4.80 -0.04
N TYR A 226 1.20 -4.60 -0.46
CA TYR A 226 0.38 -5.67 -1.04
C TYR A 226 1.00 -6.23 -2.32
N ALA A 227 1.37 -5.35 -3.25
CA ALA A 227 1.97 -5.77 -4.51
C ALA A 227 3.25 -6.57 -4.26
N HIS A 228 4.09 -6.14 -3.31
CA HIS A 228 5.30 -6.88 -2.92
C HIS A 228 4.97 -8.25 -2.34
N ALA A 229 4.09 -8.31 -1.33
CA ALA A 229 3.70 -9.54 -0.66
C ALA A 229 3.05 -10.57 -1.62
N LEU A 230 2.38 -10.09 -2.66
CA LEU A 230 1.72 -10.92 -3.67
C LEU A 230 2.60 -11.21 -4.90
N GLY A 231 3.87 -10.78 -4.88
CA GLY A 231 4.80 -10.95 -6.00
C GLY A 231 4.36 -10.26 -7.29
N LYS A 232 3.63 -9.13 -7.19
CA LYS A 232 3.13 -8.38 -8.34
C LYS A 232 4.17 -7.41 -8.87
N PRO A 233 4.36 -7.33 -10.19
CA PRO A 233 5.18 -6.28 -10.77
C PRO A 233 4.55 -4.92 -10.51
N ALA A 234 5.39 -3.94 -10.17
CA ALA A 234 4.90 -2.64 -9.75
C ALA A 234 5.79 -1.47 -10.21
N THR A 235 5.16 -0.30 -10.36
CA THR A 235 5.85 1.00 -10.34
C THR A 235 5.36 1.78 -9.13
N VAL A 236 6.30 2.29 -8.33
CA VAL A 236 6.00 3.08 -7.14
C VAL A 236 6.70 4.42 -7.25
N VAL A 237 5.95 5.50 -7.07
CA VAL A 237 6.48 6.87 -7.05
C VAL A 237 6.59 7.33 -5.60
N ILE A 238 7.77 7.81 -5.23
CA ILE A 238 8.10 8.23 -3.86
C ILE A 238 8.50 9.70 -3.87
N GLY A 239 7.81 10.50 -3.07
CA GLY A 239 8.06 11.93 -2.93
C GLY A 239 8.74 12.26 -1.60
N SER A 240 7.97 12.30 -0.52
CA SER A 240 8.39 12.79 0.79
C SER A 240 9.16 11.79 1.65
N THR A 241 9.13 10.50 1.32
CA THR A 241 9.81 9.42 2.05
C THR A 241 11.03 8.91 1.29
N PHE A 242 11.89 8.13 1.96
CA PHE A 242 13.08 7.56 1.33
C PHE A 242 12.80 6.16 0.79
N PRO A 243 13.16 5.85 -0.48
CA PRO A 243 13.00 4.54 -1.07
C PRO A 243 13.55 3.38 -0.22
N GLU A 244 14.70 3.59 0.39
CA GLU A 244 15.40 2.62 1.23
C GLU A 244 14.59 2.24 2.48
N ASN A 245 13.83 3.18 3.02
CA ASN A 245 13.03 2.96 4.21
C ASN A 245 11.67 2.32 3.91
N ILE A 246 11.04 2.69 2.79
CA ILE A 246 9.61 2.43 2.63
C ILE A 246 9.28 1.52 1.45
N SER A 247 10.23 1.25 0.57
CA SER A 247 10.00 0.45 -0.62
C SER A 247 11.00 -0.70 -0.74
N TYR A 248 11.09 -1.28 -1.92
CA TYR A 248 11.80 -2.53 -2.19
C TYR A 248 12.81 -2.37 -3.31
N PRO A 249 13.88 -1.54 -3.14
CA PRO A 249 14.82 -1.23 -4.22
C PRO A 249 15.59 -2.45 -4.76
N GLY A 250 15.70 -3.53 -3.96
CA GLY A 250 16.31 -4.80 -4.39
C GLY A 250 15.37 -5.71 -5.18
N ASN A 251 14.07 -5.40 -5.27
CA ASN A 251 13.11 -6.24 -5.98
C ASN A 251 13.13 -5.93 -7.48
N LYS A 252 13.53 -6.91 -8.31
CA LYS A 252 13.60 -6.78 -9.78
C LYS A 252 12.25 -6.54 -10.47
N ASP A 253 11.15 -6.84 -9.79
CA ASP A 253 9.80 -6.63 -10.29
C ASP A 253 9.22 -5.26 -9.89
N PHE A 254 9.98 -4.48 -9.10
CA PHE A 254 9.62 -3.13 -8.69
C PHE A 254 10.45 -2.08 -9.44
N THR A 255 9.75 -1.15 -10.09
CA THR A 255 10.36 0.09 -10.59
C THR A 255 10.05 1.20 -9.61
N ILE A 256 11.08 1.74 -8.95
CA ILE A 256 10.93 2.84 -8.00
C ILE A 256 11.32 4.13 -8.70
N ILE A 257 10.43 5.12 -8.66
CA ILE A 257 10.66 6.46 -9.18
C ILE A 257 10.72 7.41 -8.01
N ASP A 258 11.93 7.81 -7.68
CA ASP A 258 12.20 8.76 -6.60
C ASP A 258 12.01 10.19 -7.10
N SER A 259 10.77 10.67 -7.00
CA SER A 259 10.40 12.01 -7.47
C SER A 259 10.91 13.11 -6.56
N GLY A 260 11.13 12.81 -5.28
CA GLY A 260 11.62 13.77 -4.29
C GLY A 260 13.13 13.84 -4.14
N LYS A 261 13.89 13.08 -4.93
CA LYS A 261 15.34 12.90 -4.73
C LYS A 261 16.13 14.19 -4.54
N GLU A 262 15.84 15.20 -5.36
CA GLU A 262 16.61 16.47 -5.38
C GLU A 262 16.13 17.48 -4.33
N ASN A 263 14.85 17.40 -3.92
CA ASN A 263 14.19 18.44 -3.12
C ASN A 263 13.65 17.93 -1.78
N ARG A 264 13.79 16.65 -1.49
CA ARG A 264 13.24 16.04 -0.27
C ARG A 264 13.91 16.62 0.97
N VAL A 265 13.10 17.10 1.88
CA VAL A 265 13.52 17.48 3.22
C VAL A 265 13.05 16.38 4.18
N TYR A 266 13.98 15.86 4.98
CA TYR A 266 13.62 14.90 6.02
C TYR A 266 12.86 15.63 7.13
N VAL A 267 11.60 15.29 7.29
CA VAL A 267 10.75 15.85 8.35
C VAL A 267 10.70 14.86 9.51
N PRO A 268 11.28 15.18 10.68
CA PRO A 268 11.32 14.28 11.84
C PRO A 268 9.95 14.19 12.56
N TYR A 269 8.88 14.46 11.87
CA TYR A 269 7.50 14.51 12.37
C TYR A 269 7.14 13.32 13.24
N ARG A 270 7.44 12.11 12.77
CA ARG A 270 7.12 10.89 13.52
C ARG A 270 8.10 10.59 14.64
N VAL A 271 9.25 11.22 14.64
CA VAL A 271 10.23 11.08 15.71
C VAL A 271 9.81 11.90 16.93
N THR A 272 9.35 13.13 16.72
CA THR A 272 8.98 14.05 17.80
C THR A 272 7.52 13.94 18.22
N SER A 273 6.65 13.39 17.36
CA SER A 273 5.20 13.39 17.50
C SER A 273 4.55 14.78 17.38
N ASP A 274 5.34 15.80 17.05
CA ASP A 274 4.84 17.15 16.79
C ASP A 274 4.51 17.30 15.31
N PRO A 275 3.34 17.83 14.97
CA PRO A 275 3.04 18.16 13.58
C PRO A 275 4.01 19.22 13.09
N ALA A 276 4.62 19.00 11.95
CA ALA A 276 5.43 20.01 11.30
C ALA A 276 4.58 21.25 11.01
N SER A 277 5.01 22.42 11.48
CA SER A 277 4.34 23.68 11.19
C SER A 277 4.62 24.16 9.76
N GLU A 278 5.69 23.67 9.15
CA GLU A 278 6.12 24.01 7.80
C GLU A 278 5.96 22.80 6.87
N ARG A 279 5.45 23.06 5.68
CA ARG A 279 5.24 22.07 4.65
C ARG A 279 6.40 22.10 3.67
N HIS A 280 7.24 21.05 3.67
CA HIS A 280 8.49 21.04 2.92
C HIS A 280 8.49 20.15 1.67
N ASN A 281 7.56 19.18 1.59
CA ASN A 281 7.62 18.11 0.59
C ASN A 281 6.43 18.09 -0.34
N GLU A 282 5.61 19.14 -0.39
CA GLU A 282 4.33 19.14 -1.11
C GLU A 282 4.50 18.91 -2.61
N ASP A 283 5.48 19.57 -3.22
CA ASP A 283 5.70 19.53 -4.66
C ASP A 283 6.48 18.30 -5.12
N ASN A 284 6.96 17.46 -4.19
CA ASN A 284 7.77 16.29 -4.53
C ASN A 284 7.01 15.22 -5.32
N MET A 285 5.68 15.26 -5.32
CA MET A 285 4.83 14.35 -6.09
C MET A 285 4.29 14.94 -7.38
N ILE A 286 4.63 16.20 -7.72
CA ILE A 286 4.38 16.76 -9.06
C ILE A 286 5.31 16.08 -10.05
N LEU A 287 4.74 15.40 -11.03
CA LEU A 287 5.53 14.62 -11.97
C LEU A 287 6.19 15.48 -13.03
N SER A 288 7.51 15.43 -13.09
CA SER A 288 8.24 15.89 -14.26
C SER A 288 7.89 15.03 -15.50
N ASP A 289 8.03 15.59 -16.69
CA ASP A 289 7.84 14.83 -17.93
C ASP A 289 8.77 13.60 -18.02
N GLU A 290 9.96 13.68 -17.44
CA GLU A 290 10.88 12.56 -17.37
C GLU A 290 10.34 11.44 -16.49
N ASN A 291 9.88 11.75 -15.27
CA ASN A 291 9.29 10.77 -14.35
C ASN A 291 8.02 10.17 -14.94
N TYR A 292 7.16 10.97 -15.55
CA TYR A 292 5.99 10.48 -16.28
C TYR A 292 6.37 9.47 -17.38
N LYS A 293 7.37 9.78 -18.21
CA LYS A 293 7.86 8.87 -19.25
C LYS A 293 8.44 7.58 -18.66
N LYS A 294 9.16 7.66 -17.53
CA LYS A 294 9.66 6.48 -16.81
C LYS A 294 8.52 5.59 -16.32
N ILE A 295 7.43 6.15 -15.76
CA ILE A 295 6.23 5.41 -15.36
C ILE A 295 5.65 4.67 -16.55
N MET A 296 5.37 5.39 -17.64
CA MET A 296 4.75 4.79 -18.84
C MET A 296 5.63 3.70 -19.46
N LYS A 297 6.95 3.94 -19.49
CA LYS A 297 7.91 2.96 -20.00
C LYS A 297 7.94 1.70 -19.14
N SER A 298 8.05 1.80 -17.84
CA SER A 298 8.13 0.64 -16.93
C SER A 298 6.90 -0.27 -17.06
N ILE A 299 5.71 0.32 -17.16
CA ILE A 299 4.46 -0.42 -17.35
C ILE A 299 4.45 -1.13 -18.71
N LYS A 300 4.77 -0.41 -19.80
CA LYS A 300 4.78 -0.96 -21.17
C LYS A 300 5.83 -2.06 -21.34
N ASP A 301 7.00 -1.89 -20.76
CA ASP A 301 8.08 -2.89 -20.82
C ASP A 301 7.66 -4.20 -20.11
N LYS A 302 6.92 -4.10 -19.00
CA LYS A 302 6.49 -5.28 -18.23
C LYS A 302 5.23 -5.95 -18.77
N LEU A 303 4.24 -5.18 -19.18
CA LEU A 303 2.96 -5.71 -19.68
C LEU A 303 2.96 -6.05 -21.17
N GLY A 304 3.88 -5.46 -21.94
CA GLY A 304 3.94 -5.62 -23.38
C GLY A 304 2.83 -4.88 -24.11
N LYS A 305 2.70 -5.16 -25.40
CA LYS A 305 1.62 -4.58 -26.23
C LYS A 305 0.29 -5.28 -25.94
N PRO A 306 -0.83 -4.53 -25.87
CA PRO A 306 -2.15 -5.13 -25.70
C PRO A 306 -2.49 -6.02 -26.91
N ILE A 307 -3.29 -7.05 -26.68
CA ILE A 307 -3.81 -7.90 -27.75
C ILE A 307 -4.79 -7.07 -28.60
N SER A 308 -4.75 -7.26 -29.92
CA SER A 308 -5.61 -6.56 -30.87
C SER A 308 -7.10 -6.68 -30.51
N LYS A 309 -7.84 -5.58 -30.62
CA LYS A 309 -9.26 -5.41 -30.26
C LYS A 309 -10.24 -6.43 -30.87
N ASN A 310 -9.82 -7.21 -31.86
CA ASN A 310 -10.69 -8.16 -32.57
C ASN A 310 -10.90 -9.49 -31.82
N SER A 311 -10.25 -9.73 -30.69
CA SER A 311 -10.31 -10.98 -29.94
C SER A 311 -11.29 -10.97 -28.76
N PHE A 312 -11.94 -9.84 -28.46
CA PHE A 312 -12.91 -9.77 -27.37
C PHE A 312 -14.36 -9.73 -27.90
N PRO A 313 -15.31 -10.51 -27.32
CA PRO A 313 -16.71 -10.41 -27.70
C PRO A 313 -17.23 -9.00 -27.44
N LEU A 314 -18.08 -8.51 -28.36
CA LEU A 314 -18.74 -7.22 -28.24
C LEU A 314 -19.60 -7.21 -26.96
N ALA A 315 -19.12 -6.58 -25.88
CA ALA A 315 -19.92 -6.31 -24.70
C ALA A 315 -20.84 -5.09 -24.93
N ASN A 316 -22.01 -5.10 -24.32
CA ASN A 316 -22.89 -3.94 -24.27
C ASN A 316 -22.16 -2.75 -23.63
N LYS A 317 -22.65 -1.51 -23.89
CA LYS A 317 -22.03 -0.28 -23.37
C LYS A 317 -21.65 -0.43 -21.91
N PRO A 318 -20.42 -0.01 -21.52
CA PRO A 318 -19.99 -0.12 -20.14
C PRO A 318 -20.98 0.61 -19.22
N LYS A 319 -21.51 -0.11 -18.22
CA LYS A 319 -22.14 0.52 -17.07
C LYS A 319 -20.99 0.89 -16.12
N VAL A 320 -21.02 2.11 -15.60
CA VAL A 320 -20.12 2.52 -14.52
C VAL A 320 -20.41 1.62 -13.31
N ILE A 321 -19.40 0.96 -12.78
CA ILE A 321 -19.55 0.13 -11.58
C ILE A 321 -19.93 1.08 -10.44
N GLY A 322 -21.16 0.92 -9.87
CA GLY A 322 -21.65 1.76 -8.78
C GLY A 322 -22.77 2.75 -9.13
N GLU A 323 -23.20 2.87 -10.38
CA GLU A 323 -24.48 3.56 -10.67
C GLU A 323 -25.67 2.65 -10.37
N LYS A 324 -26.44 3.01 -9.32
CA LYS A 324 -27.82 2.57 -9.09
C LYS A 324 -28.78 3.53 -9.77
#